data_e2fb58a5a58385f75478e6c78832ecee
#
_entry.id   e2fb58a5a58385f75478e6c78832ecee
#
_cell.length_a   1.000
_cell.length_b   1.000
_cell.length_c   1.000
_cell.angle_alpha   90.00
_cell.angle_beta   90.00
_cell.angle_gamma   90.00
#
_symmetry.space_group_name_H-M   'P 1'
#
loop_
_entity.id
_entity.type
_entity.pdbx_description
1 polymer ?
#
loop_
_entity_poly.entity_id
_entity_poly.type
_entity_poly.pdbx_seq_one_letter_code
_entity_poly.pdbx_strand_id
1 'polypeptide(L)'
;MLIIGLLLACTTAATAAATAWKTITLCSEDQDNYPWIMQRRPSYISVMLEMMAPRLGVRIELVAKPWKRCLQEMQLGVVDGVVNSSFLPERVPMGVYPMRDGQPDARRRMLTNGYSLYKVRGSPVDWDGKHLTGLDGIVGAQTSFSIVDQLRAMKVKVDDSSKSGSDVLRNLVLGTFAAAALPTVNADRLIADNPNFRAEVEKLPTPLVEKHYYLMLSRQLVTAQPQLAERVWNEVEQVREMPEFGRRVAQVLGGE
;
A
#
# COMPACT_ATOMS: atom_id res chain seq x y z
N MET A 1 19.99 -31.75 -69.86
CA MET A 1 19.60 -30.45 -69.23
C MET A 1 18.62 -30.70 -68.13
N LEU A 2 19.12 -30.69 -66.88
CA LEU A 2 18.29 -30.93 -65.67
C LEU A 2 17.96 -29.56 -65.09
N ILE A 3 16.69 -29.23 -64.98
CA ILE A 3 16.20 -28.02 -64.34
C ILE A 3 15.83 -28.37 -62.92
N ILE A 4 16.64 -27.89 -61.90
CA ILE A 4 16.36 -28.03 -60.48
C ILE A 4 15.48 -26.85 -60.09
N GLY A 5 14.21 -27.13 -59.80
CA GLY A 5 13.27 -26.15 -59.26
C GLY A 5 13.52 -25.96 -57.77
N LEU A 6 13.89 -24.72 -57.38
CA LEU A 6 14.06 -24.29 -56.01
C LEU A 6 12.69 -23.92 -55.42
N LEU A 7 12.16 -24.78 -54.52
CA LEU A 7 10.95 -24.49 -53.74
C LEU A 7 11.30 -23.57 -52.54
N LEU A 8 10.89 -22.30 -52.63
CA LEU A 8 10.97 -21.35 -51.50
C LEU A 8 9.82 -21.67 -50.53
N ALA A 9 10.12 -22.27 -49.38
CA ALA A 9 9.18 -22.44 -48.30
C ALA A 9 9.02 -21.11 -47.53
N CYS A 10 7.91 -20.41 -47.72
CA CYS A 10 7.52 -19.25 -46.96
C CYS A 10 7.03 -19.72 -45.56
N THR A 11 7.87 -19.61 -44.53
CA THR A 11 7.46 -19.83 -43.12
C THR A 11 6.72 -18.58 -42.65
N THR A 12 5.39 -18.65 -42.61
CA THR A 12 4.56 -17.64 -41.93
C THR A 12 4.73 -17.82 -40.45
N ALA A 13 5.50 -16.93 -39.79
CA ALA A 13 5.54 -16.84 -38.33
C ALA A 13 4.14 -16.37 -37.86
N ALA A 14 3.37 -17.29 -37.30
CA ALA A 14 2.14 -16.94 -36.58
C ALA A 14 2.51 -16.13 -35.33
N THR A 15 2.37 -14.82 -35.40
CA THR A 15 2.38 -13.96 -34.23
C THR A 15 1.16 -14.33 -33.37
N ALA A 16 1.36 -15.09 -32.30
CA ALA A 16 0.33 -15.30 -31.29
C ALA A 16 -0.09 -13.93 -30.78
N ALA A 17 -1.29 -13.50 -31.15
CA ALA A 17 -1.89 -12.28 -30.60
C ALA A 17 -2.02 -12.48 -29.08
N ALA A 18 -1.19 -11.82 -28.31
CA ALA A 18 -1.30 -11.82 -26.86
C ALA A 18 -2.71 -11.36 -26.49
N THR A 19 -3.48 -12.20 -25.82
CA THR A 19 -4.84 -11.89 -25.39
C THR A 19 -4.79 -10.62 -24.55
N ALA A 20 -5.40 -9.54 -25.05
CA ALA A 20 -5.37 -8.25 -24.38
C ALA A 20 -6.04 -8.38 -23.00
N TRP A 21 -5.32 -8.04 -21.94
CA TRP A 21 -5.84 -8.00 -20.58
C TRP A 21 -6.87 -6.87 -20.47
N LYS A 22 -8.15 -7.22 -20.38
CA LYS A 22 -9.25 -6.24 -20.41
C LYS A 22 -9.60 -5.67 -19.03
N THR A 23 -9.30 -6.43 -17.99
CA THR A 23 -9.58 -6.07 -16.60
C THR A 23 -8.35 -6.37 -15.75
N ILE A 24 -8.01 -5.45 -14.84
CA ILE A 24 -7.01 -5.65 -13.79
C ILE A 24 -7.77 -5.65 -12.47
N THR A 25 -7.67 -6.74 -11.72
CA THR A 25 -8.27 -6.86 -10.38
C THR A 25 -7.22 -6.56 -9.33
N LEU A 26 -7.40 -5.47 -8.60
CA LEU A 26 -6.52 -5.05 -7.51
C LEU A 26 -7.19 -5.29 -6.17
N CYS A 27 -6.39 -5.58 -5.14
CA CYS A 27 -6.88 -5.77 -3.78
C CYS A 27 -6.38 -4.67 -2.85
N SER A 28 -7.26 -4.17 -1.98
CA SER A 28 -6.94 -3.29 -0.87
C SER A 28 -7.33 -3.92 0.47
N GLU A 29 -6.79 -3.40 1.56
CA GLU A 29 -7.31 -3.74 2.90
C GLU A 29 -8.80 -3.38 3.02
N ASP A 30 -9.53 -4.14 3.84
CA ASP A 30 -10.97 -4.00 4.07
C ASP A 30 -11.32 -3.05 5.23
N GLN A 31 -10.32 -2.36 5.76
CA GLN A 31 -10.48 -1.33 6.78
C GLN A 31 -10.22 0.06 6.19
N ASP A 32 -10.95 1.05 6.70
CA ASP A 32 -10.69 2.43 6.35
C ASP A 32 -9.29 2.85 6.81
N ASN A 33 -8.54 3.44 5.90
CA ASN A 33 -7.21 4.00 6.11
C ASN A 33 -7.15 5.39 5.48
N TYR A 34 -7.76 6.35 6.16
CA TYR A 34 -7.87 7.73 5.68
C TYR A 34 -6.50 8.38 5.45
N PRO A 35 -6.34 9.13 4.38
CA PRO A 35 -7.25 9.38 3.26
C PRO A 35 -7.07 8.38 2.09
N TRP A 36 -6.23 7.36 2.29
CA TRP A 36 -5.70 6.52 1.23
C TRP A 36 -6.72 5.53 0.70
N ILE A 37 -7.40 4.80 1.59
CA ILE A 37 -8.40 3.78 1.28
C ILE A 37 -9.63 4.02 2.16
N MET A 38 -10.81 4.13 1.53
CA MET A 38 -12.10 4.28 2.20
C MET A 38 -13.08 3.30 1.56
N GLN A 39 -13.84 2.55 2.38
CA GLN A 39 -14.71 1.49 1.88
C GLN A 39 -16.04 1.99 1.32
N ARG A 40 -16.52 3.12 1.84
CA ARG A 40 -17.88 3.62 1.54
C ARG A 40 -17.92 4.94 0.79
N ARG A 41 -16.75 5.50 0.47
CA ARG A 41 -16.65 6.79 -0.20
C ARG A 41 -15.36 6.85 -1.04
N PRO A 42 -15.26 7.77 -2.01
CA PRO A 42 -14.02 7.96 -2.75
C PRO A 42 -12.84 8.26 -1.83
N SER A 43 -11.68 7.81 -2.24
CA SER A 43 -10.41 7.95 -1.51
C SER A 43 -9.29 8.34 -2.46
N TYR A 44 -8.12 8.68 -1.93
CA TYR A 44 -6.94 8.96 -2.73
C TYR A 44 -6.67 7.86 -3.77
N ILE A 45 -6.71 6.59 -3.35
CA ILE A 45 -6.43 5.44 -4.22
C ILE A 45 -7.53 5.26 -5.27
N SER A 46 -8.81 5.36 -4.90
CA SER A 46 -9.91 5.17 -5.86
C SER A 46 -9.87 6.24 -6.97
N VAL A 47 -9.61 7.51 -6.61
CA VAL A 47 -9.43 8.60 -7.58
C VAL A 47 -8.25 8.32 -8.52
N MET A 48 -7.12 7.83 -7.98
CA MET A 48 -5.96 7.46 -8.79
C MET A 48 -6.32 6.37 -9.81
N LEU A 49 -6.95 5.28 -9.36
CA LEU A 49 -7.31 4.16 -10.21
C LEU A 49 -8.34 4.53 -11.28
N GLU A 50 -9.33 5.37 -10.93
CA GLU A 50 -10.30 5.92 -11.89
C GLU A 50 -9.64 6.74 -13.00
N MET A 51 -8.60 7.51 -12.68
CA MET A 51 -7.85 8.28 -13.68
C MET A 51 -6.92 7.41 -14.52
N MET A 52 -6.36 6.33 -13.94
CA MET A 52 -5.46 5.41 -14.64
C MET A 52 -6.20 4.52 -15.66
N ALA A 53 -7.39 4.02 -15.33
CA ALA A 53 -8.11 3.01 -16.10
C ALA A 53 -8.30 3.40 -17.59
N PRO A 54 -8.85 4.58 -17.94
CA PRO A 54 -9.03 4.99 -19.35
C PRO A 54 -7.70 5.18 -20.08
N ARG A 55 -6.66 5.63 -19.41
CA ARG A 55 -5.34 5.87 -19.99
C ARG A 55 -4.60 4.55 -20.29
N LEU A 56 -4.86 3.53 -19.52
CA LEU A 56 -4.36 2.18 -19.73
C LEU A 56 -5.17 1.41 -20.80
N GLY A 57 -6.42 1.83 -21.05
CA GLY A 57 -7.35 1.11 -21.90
C GLY A 57 -7.84 -0.20 -21.29
N VAL A 58 -7.90 -0.28 -19.97
CA VAL A 58 -8.38 -1.44 -19.20
C VAL A 58 -9.42 -1.02 -18.16
N ARG A 59 -10.24 -1.96 -17.74
CA ARG A 59 -11.05 -1.80 -16.54
C ARG A 59 -10.20 -2.15 -15.31
N ILE A 60 -10.28 -1.35 -14.26
CA ILE A 60 -9.66 -1.65 -12.97
C ILE A 60 -10.77 -1.94 -11.98
N GLU A 61 -10.73 -3.12 -11.38
CA GLU A 61 -11.61 -3.52 -10.28
C GLU A 61 -10.82 -3.52 -8.98
N LEU A 62 -11.34 -2.82 -7.96
CA LEU A 62 -10.75 -2.80 -6.62
C LEU A 62 -11.62 -3.65 -5.70
N VAL A 63 -11.05 -4.72 -5.15
CA VAL A 63 -11.71 -5.58 -4.15
C VAL A 63 -11.09 -5.35 -2.78
N ALA A 64 -11.93 -5.40 -1.73
CA ALA A 64 -11.48 -5.20 -0.36
C ALA A 64 -11.48 -6.52 0.40
N LYS A 65 -10.35 -6.84 1.05
CA LYS A 65 -10.15 -8.06 1.85
C LYS A 65 -9.17 -7.78 3.00
N PRO A 66 -9.13 -8.62 4.05
CA PRO A 66 -8.08 -8.52 5.04
C PRO A 66 -6.70 -8.49 4.38
N TRP A 67 -5.83 -7.57 4.78
CA TRP A 67 -4.55 -7.31 4.10
C TRP A 67 -3.72 -8.56 3.81
N LYS A 68 -3.61 -9.44 4.81
CA LYS A 68 -2.90 -10.72 4.65
C LYS A 68 -3.50 -11.58 3.52
N ARG A 69 -4.81 -11.53 3.37
CA ARG A 69 -5.52 -12.25 2.29
C ARG A 69 -5.22 -11.66 0.93
N CYS A 70 -5.19 -10.32 0.80
CA CYS A 70 -4.79 -9.64 -0.43
C CYS A 70 -3.40 -10.10 -0.89
N LEU A 71 -2.42 -10.13 0.01
CA LEU A 71 -1.05 -10.58 -0.30
C LEU A 71 -1.00 -12.04 -0.77
N GLN A 72 -1.73 -12.92 -0.10
CA GLN A 72 -1.80 -14.34 -0.49
C GLN A 72 -2.45 -14.53 -1.86
N GLU A 73 -3.57 -13.86 -2.12
CA GLU A 73 -4.28 -13.99 -3.38
C GLU A 73 -3.50 -13.38 -4.55
N MET A 74 -2.77 -12.30 -4.33
CA MET A 74 -1.83 -11.76 -5.32
C MET A 74 -0.70 -12.76 -5.61
N GLN A 75 -0.11 -13.38 -4.59
CA GLN A 75 0.93 -14.39 -4.76
C GLN A 75 0.44 -15.58 -5.58
N LEU A 76 -0.81 -15.98 -5.39
CA LEU A 76 -1.46 -17.08 -6.14
C LEU A 76 -1.97 -16.65 -7.52
N GLY A 77 -1.94 -15.35 -7.87
CA GLY A 77 -2.48 -14.82 -9.12
C GLY A 77 -4.00 -14.78 -9.18
N VAL A 78 -4.68 -14.87 -8.04
CA VAL A 78 -6.15 -14.70 -7.94
C VAL A 78 -6.55 -13.24 -8.13
N VAL A 79 -5.72 -12.30 -7.67
CA VAL A 79 -5.78 -10.89 -8.00
C VAL A 79 -4.49 -10.46 -8.69
N ASP A 80 -4.58 -9.45 -9.55
CA ASP A 80 -3.48 -8.99 -10.39
C ASP A 80 -2.49 -8.10 -9.62
N GLY A 81 -2.88 -7.60 -8.46
CA GLY A 81 -2.00 -6.79 -7.64
C GLY A 81 -2.65 -6.34 -6.35
N VAL A 82 -1.86 -5.65 -5.53
CA VAL A 82 -2.32 -4.98 -4.32
C VAL A 82 -1.91 -3.52 -4.35
N VAL A 83 -2.79 -2.65 -3.86
CA VAL A 83 -2.52 -1.22 -3.73
C VAL A 83 -1.99 -0.90 -2.34
N ASN A 84 -1.33 0.27 -2.20
CA ASN A 84 -0.88 0.79 -0.91
C ASN A 84 0.09 -0.15 -0.16
N SER A 85 0.99 -0.84 -0.89
CA SER A 85 1.98 -1.74 -0.31
C SER A 85 3.31 -1.02 -0.09
N SER A 86 3.76 -0.88 1.16
CA SER A 86 5.14 -0.46 1.44
C SER A 86 6.12 -1.57 1.06
N PHE A 87 7.31 -1.16 0.59
CA PHE A 87 8.34 -2.13 0.28
C PHE A 87 8.86 -2.81 1.55
N LEU A 88 8.90 -4.14 1.50
CA LEU A 88 9.58 -5.00 2.45
C LEU A 88 10.28 -6.13 1.67
N PRO A 89 11.56 -6.46 1.98
CA PRO A 89 12.25 -7.58 1.34
C PRO A 89 11.47 -8.90 1.40
N GLU A 90 10.78 -9.16 2.52
CA GLU A 90 9.97 -10.36 2.77
C GLU A 90 8.74 -10.45 1.85
N ARG A 91 8.31 -9.34 1.26
CA ARG A 91 7.19 -9.29 0.29
C ARG A 91 7.64 -9.53 -1.15
N VAL A 92 8.94 -9.39 -1.45
CA VAL A 92 9.46 -9.61 -2.81
C VAL A 92 9.13 -11.01 -3.36
N PRO A 93 9.14 -12.10 -2.58
CA PRO A 93 8.68 -13.40 -3.07
C PRO A 93 7.19 -13.46 -3.42
N MET A 94 6.35 -12.58 -2.86
CA MET A 94 4.89 -12.60 -3.05
C MET A 94 4.45 -11.93 -4.35
N GLY A 95 5.20 -10.93 -4.84
CA GLY A 95 4.83 -10.18 -6.06
C GLY A 95 5.99 -9.33 -6.55
N VAL A 96 5.70 -8.36 -7.41
CA VAL A 96 6.69 -7.52 -8.07
C VAL A 96 6.42 -6.05 -7.76
N TYR A 97 7.41 -5.36 -7.23
CA TYR A 97 7.43 -3.91 -7.07
C TYR A 97 8.00 -3.25 -8.32
N PRO A 98 7.67 -1.98 -8.60
CA PRO A 98 8.39 -1.19 -9.59
C PRO A 98 9.82 -0.95 -9.10
N MET A 99 10.78 -1.62 -9.72
CA MET A 99 12.18 -1.55 -9.31
C MET A 99 13.01 -0.70 -10.28
N ARG A 100 14.04 -0.04 -9.74
CA ARG A 100 15.07 0.65 -10.50
C ARG A 100 16.40 0.49 -9.78
N ASP A 101 17.43 0.06 -10.51
CA ASP A 101 18.78 -0.13 -9.96
C ASP A 101 18.81 -1.00 -8.68
N GLY A 102 17.95 -2.03 -8.65
CA GLY A 102 17.85 -2.96 -7.53
C GLY A 102 17.07 -2.44 -6.31
N GLN A 103 16.54 -1.22 -6.38
CA GLN A 103 15.73 -0.61 -5.32
C GLN A 103 14.32 -0.26 -5.82
N PRO A 104 13.32 -0.13 -4.92
CA PRO A 104 12.00 0.36 -5.31
C PRO A 104 12.10 1.76 -5.94
N ASP A 105 11.54 1.93 -7.13
CA ASP A 105 11.56 3.24 -7.81
C ASP A 105 10.61 4.22 -7.13
N ALA A 106 11.16 5.13 -6.32
CA ALA A 106 10.40 6.13 -5.57
C ALA A 106 9.54 7.05 -6.46
N ARG A 107 9.85 7.18 -7.76
CA ARG A 107 9.04 7.97 -8.70
C ARG A 107 7.70 7.28 -8.97
N ARG A 108 7.66 5.94 -8.95
CA ARG A 108 6.48 5.12 -9.19
C ARG A 108 5.70 4.79 -7.90
N ARG A 109 5.98 5.50 -6.81
CA ARG A 109 5.18 5.38 -5.57
C ARG A 109 3.77 5.90 -5.81
N MET A 110 2.78 5.25 -5.21
CA MET A 110 1.42 5.78 -5.16
C MET A 110 1.35 6.99 -4.23
N LEU A 111 1.96 6.87 -3.05
CA LEU A 111 1.96 7.89 -2.00
C LEU A 111 3.17 7.72 -1.07
N THR A 112 3.37 8.70 -0.21
CA THR A 112 4.26 8.64 0.95
C THR A 112 3.42 8.77 2.22
N ASN A 113 3.63 7.89 3.18
CA ASN A 113 3.00 7.96 4.50
C ASN A 113 4.02 7.54 5.56
N GLY A 114 3.85 8.07 6.77
CA GLY A 114 4.69 7.76 7.92
C GLY A 114 3.97 6.93 8.96
N TYR A 115 4.75 6.42 9.89
CA TYR A 115 4.27 5.90 11.16
C TYR A 115 4.74 6.80 12.29
N SER A 116 3.85 7.05 13.23
CA SER A 116 4.16 7.76 14.47
C SER A 116 3.85 6.87 15.68
N LEU A 117 4.52 7.18 16.78
CA LEU A 117 4.17 6.65 18.08
C LEU A 117 3.13 7.54 18.74
N TYR A 118 2.19 6.88 19.40
CA TYR A 118 1.14 7.47 20.21
C TYR A 118 1.21 6.89 21.61
N LYS A 119 0.96 7.71 22.61
CA LYS A 119 0.93 7.32 24.02
C LYS A 119 -0.26 7.95 24.73
N VAL A 120 -0.60 7.45 25.90
CA VAL A 120 -1.52 8.16 26.81
C VAL A 120 -0.79 9.40 27.35
N ARG A 121 -1.49 10.52 27.47
CA ARG A 121 -0.95 11.76 27.99
C ARG A 121 -0.34 11.56 29.38
N GLY A 122 0.85 12.14 29.59
CA GLY A 122 1.61 11.98 30.83
C GLY A 122 2.39 10.66 30.95
N SER A 123 2.27 9.74 30.01
CA SER A 123 3.12 8.55 29.96
C SER A 123 4.59 8.94 29.75
N PRO A 124 5.56 8.23 30.40
CA PRO A 124 6.99 8.51 30.23
C PRO A 124 7.57 8.05 28.89
N VAL A 125 6.79 7.38 28.04
CA VAL A 125 7.26 6.92 26.72
C VAL A 125 7.71 8.10 25.89
N ASP A 126 8.92 8.00 25.34
CA ASP A 126 9.48 9.02 24.45
C ASP A 126 10.29 8.41 23.30
N TRP A 127 10.39 9.13 22.19
CA TRP A 127 11.11 8.74 20.99
C TRP A 127 11.87 9.93 20.41
N ASP A 128 13.18 9.86 20.41
CA ASP A 128 14.08 10.93 19.93
C ASP A 128 14.43 10.82 18.44
N GLY A 129 13.88 9.81 17.74
CA GLY A 129 14.21 9.46 16.34
C GLY A 129 15.21 8.30 16.23
N LYS A 130 15.78 7.85 17.36
CA LYS A 130 16.78 6.79 17.41
C LYS A 130 16.57 5.83 18.58
N HIS A 131 16.16 6.34 19.73
CA HIS A 131 15.99 5.56 20.96
C HIS A 131 14.58 5.71 21.49
N LEU A 132 13.92 4.58 21.75
CA LEU A 132 12.64 4.51 22.44
C LEU A 132 12.92 4.33 23.93
N THR A 133 12.51 5.30 24.73
CA THR A 133 12.74 5.34 26.18
C THR A 133 11.43 5.36 26.95
N GLY A 134 11.46 5.07 28.24
CA GLY A 134 10.29 5.10 29.12
C GLY A 134 9.21 4.07 28.79
N LEU A 135 9.46 3.14 27.86
CA LEU A 135 8.51 2.09 27.50
C LEU A 135 8.55 0.95 28.52
N ASP A 136 7.49 0.83 29.32
CA ASP A 136 7.25 -0.32 30.20
C ASP A 136 6.00 -1.05 29.70
N GLY A 137 6.20 -2.07 28.86
CA GLY A 137 5.10 -2.85 28.28
C GLY A 137 5.20 -3.13 26.80
N ILE A 138 4.05 -3.20 26.16
CA ILE A 138 3.87 -3.65 24.78
C ILE A 138 3.51 -2.45 23.89
N VAL A 139 4.05 -2.41 22.67
CA VAL A 139 3.59 -1.50 21.63
C VAL A 139 2.52 -2.20 20.78
N GLY A 140 1.33 -1.61 20.70
CA GLY A 140 0.26 -2.08 19.82
C GLY A 140 0.46 -1.61 18.40
N ALA A 141 0.19 -2.49 17.42
CA ALA A 141 0.19 -2.17 15.99
C ALA A 141 -0.92 -2.94 15.25
N GLN A 142 -1.19 -2.56 14.00
CA GLN A 142 -2.15 -3.30 13.18
C GLN A 142 -1.53 -4.58 12.58
N THR A 143 -2.35 -5.61 12.46
CA THR A 143 -1.97 -6.93 11.94
C THR A 143 -1.28 -6.84 10.59
N SER A 144 -0.09 -7.43 10.49
CA SER A 144 0.70 -7.53 9.25
C SER A 144 1.14 -6.20 8.63
N PHE A 145 1.05 -5.09 9.36
CA PHE A 145 1.58 -3.82 8.89
C PHE A 145 3.11 -3.78 9.03
N SER A 146 3.77 -3.13 8.07
CA SER A 146 5.24 -3.13 7.93
C SER A 146 6.01 -2.51 9.10
N ILE A 147 5.33 -1.82 10.01
CA ILE A 147 5.95 -1.27 11.21
C ILE A 147 6.26 -2.35 12.24
N VAL A 148 5.50 -3.44 12.23
CA VAL A 148 5.65 -4.56 13.17
C VAL A 148 7.05 -5.15 13.09
N ASP A 149 7.54 -5.43 11.89
CA ASP A 149 8.87 -6.01 11.69
C ASP A 149 9.97 -5.03 12.09
N GLN A 150 9.78 -3.74 11.82
CA GLN A 150 10.71 -2.71 12.25
C GLN A 150 10.80 -2.61 13.78
N LEU A 151 9.67 -2.61 14.48
CA LEU A 151 9.66 -2.59 15.95
C LEU A 151 10.29 -3.84 16.55
N ARG A 152 10.03 -5.01 15.98
CA ARG A 152 10.67 -6.28 16.38
C ARG A 152 12.18 -6.24 16.17
N ALA A 153 12.65 -5.66 15.06
CA ALA A 153 14.08 -5.45 14.80
C ALA A 153 14.73 -4.51 15.84
N MET A 154 13.97 -3.54 16.37
CA MET A 154 14.37 -2.69 17.49
C MET A 154 14.27 -3.39 18.86
N LYS A 155 13.93 -4.69 18.90
CA LYS A 155 13.74 -5.50 20.13
C LYS A 155 12.60 -5.00 21.02
N VAL A 156 11.61 -4.33 20.44
CA VAL A 156 10.39 -3.90 21.12
C VAL A 156 9.39 -5.06 21.15
N LYS A 157 8.73 -5.25 22.29
CA LYS A 157 7.60 -6.19 22.41
C LYS A 157 6.40 -5.60 21.67
N VAL A 158 5.88 -6.32 20.67
CA VAL A 158 4.77 -5.85 19.82
C VAL A 158 3.61 -6.81 19.89
N ASP A 159 2.40 -6.27 20.06
CA ASP A 159 1.14 -6.96 19.80
C ASP A 159 0.54 -6.41 18.49
N ASP A 160 0.38 -7.28 17.50
CA ASP A 160 -0.23 -6.98 16.21
C ASP A 160 -1.52 -7.79 15.98
N SER A 161 -2.25 -8.10 17.03
CA SER A 161 -3.53 -8.80 16.95
C SER A 161 -4.70 -7.90 16.50
N SER A 162 -4.57 -6.59 16.67
CA SER A 162 -5.60 -5.61 16.30
C SER A 162 -5.73 -5.42 14.81
N LYS A 163 -6.97 -5.47 14.29
CA LYS A 163 -7.25 -5.33 12.85
C LYS A 163 -7.35 -3.87 12.40
N SER A 164 -7.78 -2.96 13.28
CA SER A 164 -7.98 -1.55 12.95
C SER A 164 -7.15 -0.62 13.83
N GLY A 165 -6.82 0.57 13.32
CA GLY A 165 -6.16 1.62 14.10
C GLY A 165 -7.00 2.08 15.30
N SER A 166 -8.33 2.06 15.17
CA SER A 166 -9.25 2.38 16.26
C SER A 166 -9.17 1.38 17.41
N ASP A 167 -9.03 0.07 17.13
CA ASP A 167 -8.84 -0.95 18.14
C ASP A 167 -7.50 -0.79 18.87
N VAL A 168 -6.44 -0.47 18.12
CA VAL A 168 -5.12 -0.18 18.71
C VAL A 168 -5.20 1.02 19.65
N LEU A 169 -5.84 2.13 19.23
CA LEU A 169 -6.02 3.32 20.09
C LEU A 169 -6.89 3.05 21.30
N ARG A 170 -7.94 2.22 21.16
CA ARG A 170 -8.78 1.80 22.29
C ARG A 170 -7.99 1.03 23.32
N ASN A 171 -7.17 0.07 22.89
CA ASN A 171 -6.32 -0.73 23.78
C ASN A 171 -5.20 0.10 24.43
N LEU A 172 -4.72 1.15 23.74
CA LEU A 172 -3.81 2.13 24.32
C LEU A 172 -4.48 2.89 25.49
N VAL A 173 -5.68 3.43 25.27
CA VAL A 173 -6.43 4.15 26.32
C VAL A 173 -6.81 3.25 27.50
N LEU A 174 -7.10 1.97 27.22
CA LEU A 174 -7.39 0.97 28.27
C LEU A 174 -6.14 0.50 29.03
N GLY A 175 -4.94 0.96 28.64
CA GLY A 175 -3.68 0.56 29.28
C GLY A 175 -3.19 -0.84 28.91
N THR A 176 -3.81 -1.51 27.94
CA THR A 176 -3.33 -2.80 27.42
C THR A 176 -2.00 -2.62 26.68
N PHE A 177 -1.83 -1.48 25.99
CA PHE A 177 -0.60 -1.09 25.33
C PHE A 177 0.04 0.11 26.04
N ALA A 178 1.36 0.09 26.19
CA ALA A 178 2.12 1.22 26.72
C ALA A 178 2.31 2.33 25.65
N ALA A 179 2.33 1.94 24.37
CA ALA A 179 2.35 2.84 23.24
C ALA A 179 1.65 2.19 22.03
N ALA A 180 1.33 2.99 21.01
CA ALA A 180 0.77 2.53 19.75
C ALA A 180 1.61 3.05 18.58
N ALA A 181 1.92 2.18 17.62
CA ALA A 181 2.61 2.53 16.38
C ALA A 181 1.62 2.45 15.20
N LEU A 182 1.20 3.59 14.68
CA LEU A 182 0.13 3.68 13.68
C LEU A 182 0.53 4.54 12.48
N PRO A 183 -0.09 4.31 11.29
CA PRO A 183 0.01 5.23 10.17
C PRO A 183 -0.44 6.63 10.59
N THR A 184 0.47 7.61 10.43
CA THR A 184 0.32 8.94 11.04
C THR A 184 -0.98 9.63 10.66
N VAL A 185 -1.26 9.76 9.35
CA VAL A 185 -2.43 10.51 8.87
C VAL A 185 -3.75 9.86 9.32
N ASN A 186 -3.80 8.53 9.28
CA ASN A 186 -4.98 7.78 9.71
C ASN A 186 -5.22 7.93 11.22
N ALA A 187 -4.18 7.74 12.03
CA ALA A 187 -4.30 7.83 13.49
C ALA A 187 -4.63 9.26 13.95
N ASP A 188 -4.03 10.28 13.33
CA ASP A 188 -4.35 11.68 13.63
C ASP A 188 -5.83 11.97 13.34
N ARG A 189 -6.40 11.43 12.27
CA ARG A 189 -7.84 11.56 11.95
C ARG A 189 -8.70 10.82 12.97
N LEU A 190 -8.38 9.56 13.30
CA LEU A 190 -9.11 8.79 14.32
C LEU A 190 -9.14 9.51 15.68
N ILE A 191 -8.02 10.14 16.06
CA ILE A 191 -7.91 10.91 17.29
C ILE A 191 -8.77 12.20 17.20
N ALA A 192 -8.72 12.91 16.08
CA ALA A 192 -9.50 14.12 15.88
C ALA A 192 -11.02 13.85 15.92
N ASP A 193 -11.47 12.73 15.37
CA ASP A 193 -12.90 12.38 15.25
C ASP A 193 -13.47 11.79 16.54
N ASN A 194 -12.63 11.29 17.47
CA ASN A 194 -13.08 10.68 18.71
C ASN A 194 -12.70 11.53 19.93
N PRO A 195 -13.70 12.13 20.65
CA PRO A 195 -13.44 12.97 21.83
C PRO A 195 -12.61 12.31 22.92
N ASN A 196 -12.82 11.00 23.15
CA ASN A 196 -12.07 10.26 24.16
C ASN A 196 -10.59 10.09 23.77
N PHE A 197 -10.33 9.71 22.51
CA PHE A 197 -8.95 9.61 22.03
C PHE A 197 -8.25 10.99 22.05
N ARG A 198 -8.95 12.05 21.67
CA ARG A 198 -8.43 13.43 21.68
C ARG A 198 -8.06 13.91 23.08
N ALA A 199 -8.82 13.49 24.10
CA ALA A 199 -8.52 13.82 25.50
C ALA A 199 -7.33 13.06 26.03
N GLU A 200 -7.24 11.77 25.73
CA GLU A 200 -6.32 10.84 26.41
C GLU A 200 -5.01 10.57 25.64
N VAL A 201 -5.03 10.68 24.31
CA VAL A 201 -3.91 10.27 23.48
C VAL A 201 -3.11 11.48 23.01
N GLU A 202 -1.79 11.33 22.98
CA GLU A 202 -0.89 12.28 22.32
C GLU A 202 0.07 11.58 21.36
N LYS A 203 0.38 12.27 20.26
CA LYS A 203 1.37 11.83 19.28
C LYS A 203 2.75 12.29 19.72
N LEU A 204 3.76 11.43 19.65
CA LEU A 204 5.15 11.85 19.78
C LEU A 204 5.58 12.70 18.57
N PRO A 205 6.38 13.77 18.79
CA PRO A 205 6.67 14.73 17.76
C PRO A 205 7.53 14.16 16.61
N THR A 206 8.41 13.22 16.94
CA THR A 206 9.30 12.61 15.95
C THR A 206 8.65 11.36 15.33
N PRO A 207 8.47 11.29 14.00
CA PRO A 207 7.96 10.10 13.34
C PRO A 207 8.87 8.89 13.55
N LEU A 208 8.30 7.69 13.61
CA LEU A 208 9.07 6.44 13.60
C LEU A 208 9.78 6.22 12.26
N VAL A 209 9.06 6.48 11.18
CA VAL A 209 9.56 6.29 9.82
C VAL A 209 8.61 6.91 8.81
N GLU A 210 9.15 7.36 7.67
CA GLU A 210 8.39 7.63 6.44
C GLU A 210 8.64 6.52 5.43
N LYS A 211 7.59 6.07 4.73
CA LYS A 211 7.66 5.01 3.73
C LYS A 211 6.93 5.41 2.45
N HIS A 212 7.49 4.98 1.33
CA HIS A 212 6.80 4.99 0.05
C HIS A 212 5.92 3.75 -0.09
N TYR A 213 4.74 3.94 -0.67
CA TYR A 213 3.77 2.89 -0.91
C TYR A 213 3.55 2.74 -2.41
N TYR A 214 3.43 1.50 -2.84
CA TYR A 214 3.45 1.12 -4.25
C TYR A 214 2.22 0.30 -4.62
N LEU A 215 1.93 0.27 -5.91
CA LEU A 215 1.11 -0.74 -6.53
C LEU A 215 2.03 -1.93 -6.82
N MET A 216 1.88 -3.01 -6.05
CA MET A 216 2.62 -4.25 -6.23
C MET A 216 1.80 -5.19 -7.11
N LEU A 217 2.40 -5.73 -8.16
CA LEU A 217 1.72 -6.60 -9.12
C LEU A 217 2.04 -8.07 -8.91
N SER A 218 1.11 -8.93 -9.28
CA SER A 218 1.33 -10.38 -9.26
C SER A 218 2.41 -10.77 -10.28
N ARG A 219 3.16 -11.82 -9.98
CA ARG A 219 4.15 -12.36 -10.92
C ARG A 219 3.50 -12.86 -12.20
N GLN A 220 2.28 -13.40 -12.09
CA GLN A 220 1.50 -13.89 -13.22
C GLN A 220 1.20 -12.78 -14.22
N LEU A 221 0.70 -11.63 -13.74
CA LEU A 221 0.46 -10.46 -14.61
C LEU A 221 1.77 -9.96 -15.24
N VAL A 222 2.82 -9.77 -14.43
CA VAL A 222 4.10 -9.23 -14.91
C VAL A 222 4.74 -10.15 -15.95
N THR A 223 4.66 -11.47 -15.76
CA THR A 223 5.21 -12.46 -16.70
C THR A 223 4.39 -12.52 -17.99
N ALA A 224 3.05 -12.54 -17.87
CA ALA A 224 2.16 -12.65 -19.03
C ALA A 224 2.06 -11.35 -19.84
N GLN A 225 2.17 -10.20 -19.18
CA GLN A 225 1.94 -8.87 -19.75
C GLN A 225 2.97 -7.83 -19.27
N PRO A 226 4.28 -8.03 -19.52
CA PRO A 226 5.34 -7.16 -18.98
C PRO A 226 5.19 -5.70 -19.43
N GLN A 227 4.74 -5.46 -20.66
CA GLN A 227 4.50 -4.10 -21.16
C GLN A 227 3.33 -3.42 -20.46
N LEU A 228 2.25 -4.16 -20.14
CA LEU A 228 1.13 -3.63 -19.39
C LEU A 228 1.55 -3.30 -17.95
N ALA A 229 2.33 -4.17 -17.29
CA ALA A 229 2.85 -3.92 -15.96
C ALA A 229 3.69 -2.62 -15.89
N GLU A 230 4.60 -2.43 -16.85
CA GLU A 230 5.37 -1.19 -16.95
C GLU A 230 4.49 0.04 -17.18
N ARG A 231 3.47 -0.05 -18.04
CA ARG A 231 2.52 1.02 -18.28
C ARG A 231 1.73 1.35 -16.99
N VAL A 232 1.29 0.34 -16.25
CA VAL A 232 0.58 0.53 -14.98
C VAL A 232 1.42 1.34 -14.00
N TRP A 233 2.69 0.97 -13.79
CA TRP A 233 3.58 1.72 -12.90
C TRP A 233 3.90 3.13 -13.38
N ASN A 234 4.07 3.32 -14.70
CA ASN A 234 4.27 4.64 -15.28
C ASN A 234 3.04 5.53 -15.11
N GLU A 235 1.82 4.97 -15.24
CA GLU A 235 0.59 5.72 -15.03
C GLU A 235 0.41 6.14 -13.56
N VAL A 236 0.86 5.34 -12.59
CA VAL A 236 0.90 5.76 -11.18
C VAL A 236 1.69 7.06 -11.01
N GLU A 237 2.89 7.14 -11.58
CA GLU A 237 3.72 8.35 -11.55
C GLU A 237 3.02 9.51 -12.27
N GLN A 238 2.58 9.28 -13.50
CA GLN A 238 1.97 10.34 -14.32
C GLN A 238 0.71 10.91 -13.68
N VAL A 239 -0.21 10.05 -13.22
CA VAL A 239 -1.46 10.49 -12.59
C VAL A 239 -1.18 11.25 -11.29
N ARG A 240 -0.27 10.75 -10.44
CA ARG A 240 0.08 11.41 -9.18
C ARG A 240 0.58 12.86 -9.41
N GLU A 241 1.35 13.09 -10.47
CA GLU A 241 1.92 14.41 -10.77
C GLU A 241 0.94 15.34 -11.53
N MET A 242 -0.26 14.85 -11.92
CA MET A 242 -1.26 15.68 -12.59
C MET A 242 -1.89 16.69 -11.61
N PRO A 243 -1.94 17.99 -11.96
CA PRO A 243 -2.69 18.96 -11.16
C PRO A 243 -4.18 18.61 -10.98
N GLU A 244 -4.77 17.93 -11.97
CA GLU A 244 -6.16 17.46 -11.90
C GLU A 244 -6.36 16.42 -10.82
N PHE A 245 -5.42 15.49 -10.66
CA PHE A 245 -5.47 14.49 -9.59
C PHE A 245 -5.53 15.17 -8.22
N GLY A 246 -4.63 16.14 -7.97
CA GLY A 246 -4.64 16.91 -6.72
C GLY A 246 -5.98 17.61 -6.47
N ARG A 247 -6.57 18.24 -7.52
CA ARG A 247 -7.89 18.89 -7.40
C ARG A 247 -9.01 17.88 -7.07
N ARG A 248 -9.05 16.74 -7.77
CA ARG A 248 -10.05 15.68 -7.51
C ARG A 248 -9.93 15.09 -6.12
N VAL A 249 -8.70 14.81 -5.68
CA VAL A 249 -8.44 14.34 -4.31
C VAL A 249 -8.92 15.37 -3.28
N ALA A 250 -8.57 16.66 -3.43
CA ALA A 250 -9.02 17.72 -2.54
C ALA A 250 -10.56 17.80 -2.51
N GLN A 251 -11.22 17.67 -3.65
CA GLN A 251 -12.69 17.71 -3.75
C GLN A 251 -13.35 16.54 -2.99
N VAL A 252 -12.83 15.31 -3.13
CA VAL A 252 -13.44 14.12 -2.47
C VAL A 252 -13.10 14.04 -0.99
N LEU A 253 -12.00 14.67 -0.54
CA LEU A 253 -11.59 14.69 0.86
C LEU A 253 -12.01 15.96 1.58
N GLY A 254 -12.22 17.08 0.87
CA GLY A 254 -12.60 18.38 1.42
C GLY A 254 -14.11 18.65 1.44
N GLY A 255 -14.94 17.72 1.02
CA GLY A 255 -16.40 17.83 1.06
C GLY A 255 -17.00 17.46 2.43
N GLU A 256 -16.26 17.66 3.52
CA GLU A 256 -16.70 17.48 4.92
C GLU A 256 -16.84 18.81 5.64
#